data_2dace93019b0a8730b92e27cd37e19da
#
_entry.id   2dace93019b0a8730b92e27cd37e19da
#
_cell.length_a   1.000
_cell.length_b   1.000
_cell.length_c   1.000
_cell.angle_alpha   90.00
_cell.angle_beta   90.00
_cell.angle_gamma   90.00
#
_symmetry.space_group_name_H-M   'P 1'
#
loop_
_entity.id
_entity.type
_entity.pdbx_description
1 polymer ?
#
loop_
_entity_poly.entity_id
_entity_poly.type
_entity_poly.pdbx_seq_one_letter_code
_entity_poly.pdbx_strand_id
1 'polypeptide(L)'
;MSVPALSQGWKFDYNVSSVTTAGTSSILPFWARTVQGGYMPDMASTLVIGGADFLYTSKQGITLGAGTNLVGGIESAGSASKSTVSGIVDRLYVSAGWKMLHADVGLKPRQKDFCSLSITGGGNIVMSGYARNLPGVNIWSDWIYFEKGHWVGVKGNFAHYQMMDNRYVKGTMIHNKSLSFKFALGRKVDLEAGLDHWVQWGGVSPERGALPASWMDYYRVIFARQGGDDAPDGDRQNALGNHLGSEYIRVSWRAPELKMSFQYDMPFEDGRGVVKGHNIPDGVYSLVFSFNDRKGIVTDVVCEYMQTTWQSGDQHDRPATEEEMTTVYPDRVDAYWQRPDDFYYGKIVIGGRDFYFYNGDYKSGWTYHGKVLGLPLILPESPDENGIVKGIANNRVRAGHLGLKGNFGSIPYSFKATYSSNWGTYSTSEDSMYSSRPWQLSLAMELEFGRNITNLPLSFALGAYGDYGKLYPNSVGLSLRVTCGNRLQ
;
A
#
# COMPACT_ATOMS: atom_id res chain seq x y z
N MET A 1 -5.24 22.22 -21.32
CA MET A 1 -4.46 21.33 -22.20
C MET A 1 -5.46 20.46 -22.94
N SER A 2 -5.43 20.43 -24.27
CA SER A 2 -6.21 19.47 -25.05
C SER A 2 -5.72 18.08 -24.67
N VAL A 3 -6.64 17.16 -24.35
CA VAL A 3 -6.34 15.73 -24.29
C VAL A 3 -5.62 15.39 -25.61
N PRO A 4 -4.40 14.84 -25.59
CA PRO A 4 -3.76 14.45 -26.83
C PRO A 4 -4.70 13.50 -27.53
N ALA A 5 -4.97 13.77 -28.82
CA ALA A 5 -5.81 12.89 -29.64
C ALA A 5 -5.18 11.50 -29.61
N LEU A 6 -5.82 10.58 -28.91
CA LEU A 6 -5.39 9.19 -28.85
C LEU A 6 -5.42 8.67 -30.31
N SER A 7 -4.32 8.18 -30.83
CA SER A 7 -4.28 7.58 -32.14
C SER A 7 -5.21 6.37 -32.14
N GLN A 8 -6.20 6.34 -33.07
CA GLN A 8 -7.06 5.17 -33.24
C GLN A 8 -6.20 3.95 -33.60
N GLY A 9 -6.43 2.83 -32.94
CA GLY A 9 -5.81 1.57 -33.32
C GLY A 9 -5.62 0.59 -32.18
N TRP A 10 -5.00 -0.49 -32.54
CA TRP A 10 -4.58 -1.54 -31.62
C TRP A 10 -3.13 -1.32 -31.22
N LYS A 11 -2.85 -1.46 -29.92
CA LYS A 11 -1.51 -1.54 -29.36
C LYS A 11 -1.36 -2.90 -28.68
N PHE A 12 -0.25 -3.56 -28.97
CA PHE A 12 0.12 -4.81 -28.33
C PHE A 12 1.50 -4.66 -27.72
N ASP A 13 1.58 -4.85 -26.41
CA ASP A 13 2.82 -4.84 -25.65
C ASP A 13 3.04 -6.23 -25.05
N TYR A 14 4.26 -6.74 -25.13
CA TYR A 14 4.65 -7.97 -24.47
C TYR A 14 6.03 -7.85 -23.84
N ASN A 15 6.28 -8.66 -22.82
CA ASN A 15 7.58 -8.80 -22.19
C ASN A 15 7.78 -10.23 -21.66
N VAL A 16 8.99 -10.71 -21.75
CA VAL A 16 9.46 -11.90 -21.03
C VAL A 16 10.72 -11.50 -20.30
N SER A 17 10.77 -11.75 -19.00
CA SER A 17 11.91 -11.42 -18.16
C SER A 17 12.34 -12.63 -17.35
N SER A 18 13.64 -12.79 -17.16
CA SER A 18 14.22 -13.64 -16.13
C SER A 18 14.80 -12.75 -15.04
N VAL A 19 14.49 -13.04 -13.77
CA VAL A 19 15.03 -12.33 -12.60
C VAL A 19 15.67 -13.35 -11.68
N THR A 20 16.98 -13.25 -11.52
CA THR A 20 17.75 -14.07 -10.57
C THR A 20 18.20 -13.20 -9.42
N THR A 21 17.99 -13.66 -8.19
CA THR A 21 18.42 -13.01 -6.95
C THR A 21 19.31 -13.96 -6.16
N ALA A 22 20.33 -13.41 -5.52
CA ALA A 22 21.20 -14.12 -4.59
C ALA A 22 21.49 -13.23 -3.38
N GLY A 23 21.73 -13.83 -2.22
CA GLY A 23 22.04 -13.13 -0.99
C GLY A 23 22.93 -13.93 -0.08
N THR A 24 23.60 -13.25 0.84
CA THR A 24 24.50 -13.84 1.85
C THR A 24 23.80 -14.40 3.07
N SER A 25 22.49 -14.18 3.20
CA SER A 25 21.62 -14.69 4.27
C SER A 25 20.49 -15.55 3.69
N SER A 26 19.83 -16.31 4.55
CA SER A 26 18.62 -17.09 4.19
C SER A 26 17.46 -16.21 3.73
N ILE A 27 17.43 -14.95 4.17
CA ILE A 27 16.45 -13.95 3.75
C ILE A 27 17.18 -12.88 2.93
N LEU A 28 16.64 -12.53 1.78
CA LEU A 28 17.15 -11.45 0.93
C LEU A 28 17.04 -10.09 1.64
N PRO A 29 17.94 -9.14 1.35
CA PRO A 29 17.82 -7.78 1.84
C PRO A 29 16.44 -7.18 1.52
N PHE A 30 15.97 -6.30 2.40
CA PHE A 30 14.62 -5.71 2.38
C PHE A 30 14.20 -5.21 0.98
N TRP A 31 15.04 -4.40 0.33
CA TRP A 31 14.70 -3.84 -0.98
C TRP A 31 14.80 -4.85 -2.13
N ALA A 32 15.53 -5.95 -1.98
CA ALA A 32 15.57 -7.02 -2.99
C ALA A 32 14.26 -7.81 -3.06
N ARG A 33 13.56 -7.96 -1.93
CA ARG A 33 12.27 -8.67 -1.81
C ARG A 33 11.04 -7.76 -1.83
N THR A 34 11.23 -6.44 -1.61
CA THR A 34 10.17 -5.42 -1.63
C THR A 34 10.10 -4.81 -3.03
N VAL A 35 9.50 -5.54 -3.96
CA VAL A 35 9.28 -5.09 -5.34
C VAL A 35 7.80 -4.84 -5.61
N GLN A 36 7.53 -4.02 -6.60
CA GLN A 36 6.16 -3.72 -7.01
C GLN A 36 5.42 -5.00 -7.42
N GLY A 37 4.16 -5.13 -6.96
CA GLY A 37 3.34 -6.31 -7.18
C GLY A 37 3.56 -7.44 -6.18
N GLY A 38 4.50 -7.33 -5.24
CA GLY A 38 4.66 -8.22 -4.08
C GLY A 38 4.91 -9.69 -4.39
N TYR A 39 5.37 -10.01 -5.60
CA TYR A 39 5.57 -11.41 -6.04
C TYR A 39 6.97 -11.96 -5.76
N MET A 40 7.95 -11.14 -5.37
CA MET A 40 9.29 -11.64 -5.06
C MET A 40 9.29 -12.49 -3.79
N PRO A 41 9.92 -13.68 -3.82
CA PRO A 41 10.17 -14.48 -2.63
C PRO A 41 11.08 -13.77 -1.63
N ASP A 42 11.02 -14.20 -0.39
CA ASP A 42 11.92 -13.68 0.64
C ASP A 42 13.32 -14.32 0.59
N MET A 43 13.47 -15.43 -0.11
CA MET A 43 14.74 -16.15 -0.30
C MET A 43 15.28 -15.95 -1.72
N ALA A 44 16.55 -16.32 -1.90
CA ALA A 44 17.19 -16.35 -3.23
C ALA A 44 16.35 -17.15 -4.24
N SER A 45 16.19 -16.62 -5.45
CA SER A 45 15.27 -17.18 -6.44
C SER A 45 15.69 -16.89 -7.86
N THR A 46 15.20 -17.70 -8.77
CA THR A 46 15.18 -17.40 -10.21
C THR A 46 13.74 -17.47 -10.68
N LEU A 47 13.21 -16.35 -11.14
CA LEU A 47 11.85 -16.21 -11.64
C LEU A 47 11.87 -15.94 -13.14
N VAL A 48 10.88 -16.49 -13.83
CA VAL A 48 10.53 -16.12 -15.21
C VAL A 48 9.17 -15.43 -15.16
N ILE A 49 9.09 -14.28 -15.79
CA ILE A 49 7.92 -13.42 -15.80
C ILE A 49 7.53 -13.20 -17.26
N GLY A 50 6.32 -13.58 -17.62
CA GLY A 50 5.79 -13.39 -18.98
C GLY A 50 4.50 -12.57 -18.94
N GLY A 51 4.44 -11.50 -19.71
CA GLY A 51 3.27 -10.64 -19.78
C GLY A 51 2.93 -10.18 -21.19
N ALA A 52 1.64 -9.91 -21.39
CA ALA A 52 1.11 -9.32 -22.61
C ALA A 52 -0.06 -8.39 -22.27
N ASP A 53 -0.12 -7.27 -22.95
CA ASP A 53 -1.19 -6.30 -22.81
C ASP A 53 -1.70 -5.88 -24.18
N PHE A 54 -3.01 -5.87 -24.36
CA PHE A 54 -3.71 -5.39 -25.54
C PHE A 54 -4.48 -4.13 -25.19
N LEU A 55 -4.42 -3.12 -26.03
CA LEU A 55 -5.20 -1.89 -25.89
C LEU A 55 -5.76 -1.49 -27.25
N TYR A 56 -7.06 -1.32 -27.32
CA TYR A 56 -7.74 -0.69 -28.44
C TYR A 56 -8.18 0.72 -28.04
N THR A 57 -8.01 1.67 -28.94
CA THR A 57 -8.50 3.04 -28.77
C THR A 57 -9.31 3.45 -29.99
N SER A 58 -10.55 3.91 -29.76
CA SER A 58 -11.44 4.44 -30.81
C SER A 58 -11.26 5.95 -30.99
N LYS A 59 -11.75 6.49 -32.14
CA LYS A 59 -11.80 7.94 -32.38
C LYS A 59 -12.71 8.67 -31.37
N GLN A 60 -13.72 8.01 -30.82
CA GLN A 60 -14.68 8.57 -29.87
C GLN A 60 -14.17 8.55 -28.41
N GLY A 61 -12.91 8.12 -28.19
CA GLY A 61 -12.32 8.03 -26.85
C GLY A 61 -12.76 6.81 -26.05
N ILE A 62 -13.28 5.77 -26.72
CA ILE A 62 -13.53 4.46 -26.10
C ILE A 62 -12.20 3.70 -26.10
N THR A 63 -11.85 3.12 -24.97
CA THR A 63 -10.71 2.22 -24.79
C THR A 63 -11.19 0.85 -24.34
N LEU A 64 -10.61 -0.21 -24.92
CA LEU A 64 -10.80 -1.58 -24.47
C LEU A 64 -9.42 -2.19 -24.27
N GLY A 65 -9.22 -2.85 -23.14
CA GLY A 65 -7.93 -3.44 -22.81
C GLY A 65 -8.09 -4.84 -22.22
N ALA A 66 -7.06 -5.64 -22.39
CA ALA A 66 -6.90 -6.91 -21.71
C ALA A 66 -5.42 -7.13 -21.43
N GLY A 67 -5.09 -7.75 -20.30
CA GLY A 67 -3.69 -8.01 -20.00
C GLY A 67 -3.52 -9.21 -19.07
N THR A 68 -2.34 -9.80 -19.19
CA THR A 68 -1.91 -10.90 -18.33
C THR A 68 -0.44 -10.71 -17.94
N ASN A 69 -0.08 -11.25 -16.77
CA ASN A 69 1.31 -11.40 -16.34
C ASN A 69 1.42 -12.62 -15.45
N LEU A 70 2.21 -13.57 -15.85
CA LEU A 70 2.45 -14.82 -15.14
C LEU A 70 3.87 -14.81 -14.60
N VAL A 71 4.03 -15.25 -13.36
CA VAL A 71 5.34 -15.41 -12.71
C VAL A 71 5.49 -16.85 -12.29
N GLY A 72 6.58 -17.47 -12.69
CA GLY A 72 6.94 -18.82 -12.29
C GLY A 72 8.41 -18.93 -11.99
N GLY A 73 8.82 -19.85 -11.14
CA GLY A 73 10.23 -19.98 -10.84
C GLY A 73 10.55 -20.90 -9.68
N ILE A 74 11.79 -20.84 -9.29
CA ILE A 74 12.38 -21.67 -8.25
C ILE A 74 12.92 -20.74 -7.18
N GLU A 75 12.63 -21.05 -5.93
CA GLU A 75 13.23 -20.38 -4.77
C GLU A 75 14.07 -21.37 -3.96
N SER A 76 15.09 -20.87 -3.27
CA SER A 76 15.93 -21.69 -2.41
C SER A 76 15.13 -22.10 -1.17
N ALA A 77 15.24 -23.36 -0.80
CA ALA A 77 14.58 -23.89 0.40
C ALA A 77 15.36 -23.60 1.71
N GLY A 78 16.33 -22.69 1.68
CA GLY A 78 17.22 -22.41 2.82
C GLY A 78 18.06 -23.64 3.17
N SER A 79 18.08 -24.06 4.44
CA SER A 79 18.78 -25.27 4.89
C SER A 79 18.06 -26.57 4.55
N ALA A 80 16.83 -26.54 4.06
CA ALA A 80 16.08 -27.71 3.58
C ALA A 80 16.46 -28.02 2.14
N SER A 81 16.66 -29.28 1.83
CA SER A 81 17.19 -29.75 0.51
C SER A 81 16.21 -29.62 -0.67
N LYS A 82 15.10 -28.93 -0.55
CA LYS A 82 14.06 -28.84 -1.58
C LYS A 82 13.90 -27.43 -2.09
N SER A 83 14.07 -27.24 -3.39
CA SER A 83 13.63 -26.02 -4.09
C SER A 83 12.12 -26.05 -4.28
N THR A 84 11.47 -24.94 -4.06
CA THR A 84 10.02 -24.78 -4.27
C THR A 84 9.79 -24.16 -5.65
N VAL A 85 8.86 -24.72 -6.42
CA VAL A 85 8.39 -24.12 -7.66
C VAL A 85 7.14 -23.30 -7.35
N SER A 86 7.19 -22.02 -7.61
CA SER A 86 6.05 -21.13 -7.44
C SER A 86 5.45 -20.73 -8.79
N GLY A 87 4.13 -20.66 -8.85
CA GLY A 87 3.40 -20.11 -9.98
C GLY A 87 2.42 -19.06 -9.49
N ILE A 88 2.47 -17.87 -10.05
CA ILE A 88 1.64 -16.72 -9.65
C ILE A 88 1.00 -16.10 -10.89
N VAL A 89 -0.31 -15.92 -10.86
CA VAL A 89 -1.00 -15.00 -11.76
C VAL A 89 -0.91 -13.62 -11.12
N ASP A 90 0.00 -12.76 -11.60
CA ASP A 90 0.18 -11.40 -11.08
C ASP A 90 -0.85 -10.44 -11.66
N ARG A 91 -1.14 -10.58 -12.97
CA ARG A 91 -2.18 -9.82 -13.66
C ARG A 91 -3.00 -10.75 -14.55
N LEU A 92 -4.30 -10.54 -14.54
CA LEU A 92 -5.25 -11.14 -15.48
C LEU A 92 -6.51 -10.28 -15.46
N TYR A 93 -6.70 -9.42 -16.44
CA TYR A 93 -7.78 -8.45 -16.42
C TYR A 93 -8.33 -8.14 -17.81
N VAL A 94 -9.54 -7.60 -17.81
CA VAL A 94 -10.12 -6.84 -18.91
C VAL A 94 -10.46 -5.43 -18.40
N SER A 95 -10.44 -4.46 -19.31
CA SER A 95 -10.75 -3.06 -18.99
C SER A 95 -11.52 -2.39 -20.10
N ALA A 96 -12.39 -1.47 -19.72
CA ALA A 96 -13.10 -0.58 -20.62
C ALA A 96 -12.96 0.86 -20.11
N GLY A 97 -12.91 1.82 -21.02
CA GLY A 97 -12.88 3.23 -20.68
C GLY A 97 -13.64 4.08 -21.68
N TRP A 98 -14.17 5.18 -21.20
CA TRP A 98 -14.78 6.22 -22.03
C TRP A 98 -14.40 7.58 -21.48
N LYS A 99 -13.60 8.30 -22.25
CA LYS A 99 -13.04 9.60 -21.82
C LYS A 99 -12.29 9.47 -20.49
N MET A 100 -12.85 10.06 -19.42
CA MET A 100 -12.26 10.08 -18.08
C MET A 100 -12.74 8.95 -17.17
N LEU A 101 -13.70 8.13 -17.63
CA LEU A 101 -14.26 7.03 -16.82
C LEU A 101 -13.71 5.69 -17.30
N HIS A 102 -13.39 4.84 -16.35
CA HIS A 102 -12.79 3.54 -16.58
C HIS A 102 -13.41 2.47 -15.69
N ALA A 103 -13.45 1.25 -16.20
CA ALA A 103 -13.87 0.07 -15.46
C ALA A 103 -12.87 -1.07 -15.73
N ASP A 104 -12.46 -1.74 -14.67
CA ASP A 104 -11.53 -2.86 -14.71
C ASP A 104 -12.15 -4.07 -14.01
N VAL A 105 -11.94 -5.26 -14.57
CA VAL A 105 -12.37 -6.53 -13.97
C VAL A 105 -11.21 -7.50 -13.98
N GLY A 106 -10.94 -8.12 -12.85
CA GLY A 106 -9.87 -9.09 -12.65
C GLY A 106 -8.72 -8.58 -11.79
N LEU A 107 -7.55 -9.17 -11.97
CA LEU A 107 -6.29 -8.82 -11.30
C LEU A 107 -5.60 -7.71 -12.11
N LYS A 108 -5.92 -6.46 -11.84
CA LYS A 108 -5.28 -5.31 -12.49
C LYS A 108 -4.49 -4.48 -11.49
N PRO A 109 -3.24 -4.08 -11.79
CA PRO A 109 -2.49 -3.15 -10.97
C PRO A 109 -3.25 -1.84 -10.81
N ARG A 110 -3.30 -1.33 -9.59
CA ARG A 110 -3.86 0.00 -9.32
C ARG A 110 -3.00 1.09 -9.92
N GLN A 111 -3.63 2.19 -10.28
CA GLN A 111 -2.88 3.37 -10.69
C GLN A 111 -2.05 3.91 -9.53
N LYS A 112 -0.84 4.34 -9.85
CA LYS A 112 0.07 4.97 -8.91
C LYS A 112 -0.07 6.48 -9.03
N ASP A 113 -0.47 7.09 -7.95
CA ASP A 113 -0.75 8.52 -7.90
C ASP A 113 0.42 9.35 -7.37
N PHE A 114 1.48 8.67 -6.93
CA PHE A 114 2.64 9.30 -6.33
C PHE A 114 3.95 8.76 -6.92
N CYS A 115 5.07 9.26 -6.43
CA CYS A 115 6.40 8.89 -6.91
C CYS A 115 6.75 7.44 -6.57
N SER A 116 7.17 6.66 -7.56
CA SER A 116 7.54 5.24 -7.38
C SER A 116 8.80 5.02 -6.52
N LEU A 117 9.61 6.07 -6.30
CA LEU A 117 10.75 6.05 -5.38
C LEU A 117 10.35 6.17 -3.91
N SER A 118 9.13 6.64 -3.62
CA SER A 118 8.60 6.74 -2.27
C SER A 118 8.65 5.39 -1.55
N ILE A 119 8.74 5.44 -0.23
CA ILE A 119 8.61 4.27 0.65
C ILE A 119 7.29 3.52 0.44
N THR A 120 6.26 4.22 -0.07
CA THR A 120 4.98 3.62 -0.45
C THR A 120 4.98 3.01 -1.86
N GLY A 121 6.06 3.15 -2.64
CA GLY A 121 6.16 2.64 -4.02
C GLY A 121 5.19 3.29 -5.00
N GLY A 122 4.72 4.51 -4.70
CA GLY A 122 3.78 5.28 -5.51
C GLY A 122 2.31 5.06 -5.16
N GLY A 123 2.00 4.25 -4.15
CA GLY A 123 0.70 4.15 -3.49
C GLY A 123 0.59 5.11 -2.31
N ASN A 124 -0.14 4.70 -1.28
CA ASN A 124 -0.30 5.40 -0.02
C ASN A 124 0.07 4.50 1.17
N ILE A 125 -0.09 5.02 2.40
CA ILE A 125 0.27 4.31 3.64
C ILE A 125 -0.52 3.00 3.81
N VAL A 126 -1.75 2.93 3.31
CA VAL A 126 -2.66 1.78 3.47
C VAL A 126 -2.58 0.81 2.30
N MET A 127 -2.39 1.31 1.07
CA MET A 127 -2.25 0.48 -0.12
C MET A 127 -1.02 0.91 -0.91
N SER A 128 0.09 0.25 -0.65
CA SER A 128 1.37 0.57 -1.29
C SER A 128 1.47 0.00 -2.72
N GLY A 129 2.39 0.55 -3.51
CA GLY A 129 2.74 -0.01 -4.81
C GLY A 129 3.45 -1.37 -4.74
N TYR A 130 3.82 -1.83 -3.54
CA TYR A 130 4.42 -3.14 -3.28
C TYR A 130 3.38 -4.23 -2.99
N ALA A 131 2.10 -3.86 -2.80
CA ALA A 131 1.03 -4.81 -2.59
C ALA A 131 0.78 -5.69 -3.82
N ARG A 132 0.39 -6.95 -3.59
CA ARG A 132 -0.12 -7.81 -4.66
C ARG A 132 -1.46 -7.30 -5.17
N ASN A 133 -1.70 -7.53 -6.47
CA ASN A 133 -2.97 -7.18 -7.07
C ASN A 133 -4.10 -8.01 -6.48
N LEU A 134 -5.24 -7.37 -6.22
CA LEU A 134 -6.44 -8.00 -5.70
C LEU A 134 -7.40 -8.27 -6.87
N PRO A 135 -7.99 -9.48 -6.99
CA PRO A 135 -9.00 -9.77 -8.00
C PRO A 135 -10.33 -9.08 -7.64
N GLY A 136 -10.92 -8.39 -8.61
CA GLY A 136 -12.19 -7.69 -8.35
C GLY A 136 -12.66 -6.82 -9.50
N VAL A 137 -13.53 -5.89 -9.16
CA VAL A 137 -14.07 -4.88 -10.05
C VAL A 137 -13.73 -3.51 -9.51
N ASN A 138 -13.22 -2.62 -10.37
CA ASN A 138 -12.90 -1.25 -10.02
C ASN A 138 -13.45 -0.29 -11.08
N ILE A 139 -14.27 0.66 -10.67
CA ILE A 139 -14.74 1.78 -11.48
C ILE A 139 -14.02 3.02 -10.97
N TRP A 140 -13.33 3.72 -11.86
CA TRP A 140 -12.50 4.85 -11.47
C TRP A 140 -12.49 5.95 -12.54
N SER A 141 -12.04 7.14 -12.16
CA SER A 141 -11.93 8.26 -13.09
C SER A 141 -10.51 8.83 -13.11
N ASP A 142 -10.11 9.39 -14.26
CA ASP A 142 -9.08 10.42 -14.31
C ASP A 142 -9.57 11.71 -13.66
N TRP A 143 -8.72 12.76 -13.60
CA TRP A 143 -9.13 14.05 -13.12
C TRP A 143 -10.22 14.64 -14.02
N ILE A 144 -11.43 14.83 -13.50
CA ILE A 144 -12.57 15.47 -14.13
C ILE A 144 -12.56 16.95 -13.70
N TYR A 145 -12.40 17.86 -14.66
CA TYR A 145 -12.37 19.29 -14.40
C TYR A 145 -13.71 19.93 -14.75
N PHE A 146 -14.28 20.69 -13.82
CA PHE A 146 -15.61 21.28 -13.95
C PHE A 146 -15.65 22.56 -14.77
N GLU A 147 -14.51 23.22 -14.98
CA GLU A 147 -14.44 24.52 -15.64
C GLU A 147 -13.42 24.55 -16.78
N LYS A 148 -13.66 25.45 -17.74
CA LYS A 148 -12.74 25.69 -18.88
C LYS A 148 -11.32 26.05 -18.45
N GLY A 149 -11.17 26.67 -17.27
CA GLY A 149 -9.87 27.03 -16.67
C GLY A 149 -9.12 25.85 -16.03
N HIS A 150 -9.76 24.72 -15.85
CA HIS A 150 -9.21 23.53 -15.18
C HIS A 150 -8.63 23.84 -13.79
N TRP A 151 -9.23 24.74 -13.04
CA TRP A 151 -8.73 25.14 -11.74
C TRP A 151 -9.27 24.27 -10.58
N VAL A 152 -10.41 23.59 -10.80
CA VAL A 152 -10.96 22.58 -9.87
C VAL A 152 -11.12 21.25 -10.59
N GLY A 153 -10.53 20.21 -10.04
CA GLY A 153 -10.67 18.82 -10.51
C GLY A 153 -11.14 17.91 -9.41
N VAL A 154 -11.85 16.84 -9.79
CA VAL A 154 -12.22 15.73 -8.93
C VAL A 154 -11.79 14.42 -9.56
N LYS A 155 -11.40 13.46 -8.73
CA LYS A 155 -11.06 12.09 -9.12
C LYS A 155 -11.54 11.13 -8.04
N GLY A 156 -11.96 9.94 -8.42
CA GLY A 156 -12.35 8.93 -7.46
C GLY A 156 -12.37 7.53 -8.02
N ASN A 157 -12.56 6.58 -7.12
CA ASN A 157 -12.83 5.20 -7.48
C ASN A 157 -13.86 4.56 -6.54
N PHE A 158 -14.45 3.48 -7.04
CA PHE A 158 -15.33 2.58 -6.30
C PHE A 158 -15.03 1.16 -6.73
N ALA A 159 -14.61 0.33 -5.78
CA ALA A 159 -14.14 -1.00 -6.08
C ALA A 159 -14.60 -2.05 -5.07
N HIS A 160 -14.68 -3.28 -5.55
CA HIS A 160 -14.94 -4.46 -4.74
C HIS A 160 -14.00 -5.57 -5.16
N TYR A 161 -13.32 -6.16 -4.18
CA TYR A 161 -12.32 -7.21 -4.38
C TYR A 161 -12.60 -8.42 -3.49
N GLN A 162 -12.04 -9.57 -3.90
CA GLN A 162 -12.06 -10.81 -3.15
C GLN A 162 -10.65 -11.18 -2.72
N MET A 163 -10.44 -11.51 -1.45
CA MET A 163 -9.18 -12.07 -0.97
C MET A 163 -9.15 -13.57 -1.22
N MET A 164 -8.14 -14.05 -1.96
CA MET A 164 -8.04 -15.45 -2.40
C MET A 164 -6.86 -16.19 -1.77
N ASP A 165 -6.22 -15.58 -0.78
CA ASP A 165 -5.11 -16.18 -0.05
C ASP A 165 -5.60 -17.11 1.09
N ASN A 166 -4.66 -17.89 1.63
CA ASN A 166 -4.90 -18.66 2.83
C ASN A 166 -4.82 -17.73 4.05
N ARG A 167 -5.96 -17.47 4.68
CA ARG A 167 -6.09 -16.49 5.76
C ARG A 167 -7.07 -16.96 6.84
N TYR A 168 -7.05 -16.29 8.00
CA TYR A 168 -7.87 -16.64 9.16
C TYR A 168 -9.36 -16.61 8.86
N VAL A 169 -9.88 -15.51 8.29
CA VAL A 169 -11.27 -15.43 7.81
C VAL A 169 -11.29 -15.75 6.32
N LYS A 170 -11.74 -16.94 5.96
CA LYS A 170 -11.78 -17.40 4.57
C LYS A 170 -12.85 -16.68 3.79
N GLY A 171 -12.54 -16.29 2.55
CA GLY A 171 -13.50 -15.61 1.70
C GLY A 171 -13.77 -14.16 2.09
N THR A 172 -12.85 -13.52 2.81
CA THR A 172 -12.92 -12.07 3.11
C THR A 172 -13.04 -11.25 1.84
N MET A 173 -13.98 -10.34 1.82
CA MET A 173 -14.16 -9.35 0.76
C MET A 173 -13.53 -8.01 1.16
N ILE A 174 -13.18 -7.21 0.16
CA ILE A 174 -12.68 -5.85 0.37
C ILE A 174 -13.53 -4.88 -0.45
N HIS A 175 -14.06 -3.87 0.22
CA HIS A 175 -14.62 -2.68 -0.43
C HIS A 175 -13.58 -1.56 -0.40
N ASN A 176 -13.47 -0.82 -1.50
CA ASN A 176 -12.65 0.39 -1.56
C ASN A 176 -13.40 1.52 -2.27
N LYS A 177 -13.25 2.70 -1.73
CA LYS A 177 -13.70 3.94 -2.36
C LYS A 177 -12.71 5.06 -2.08
N SER A 178 -12.48 5.92 -3.06
CA SER A 178 -11.66 7.12 -2.88
C SER A 178 -12.28 8.33 -3.53
N LEU A 179 -11.94 9.50 -2.98
CA LEU A 179 -12.31 10.78 -3.55
C LEU A 179 -11.14 11.75 -3.32
N SER A 180 -10.75 12.44 -4.38
CA SER A 180 -9.68 13.43 -4.34
C SER A 180 -10.10 14.70 -5.07
N PHE A 181 -9.71 15.83 -4.53
CA PHE A 181 -9.90 17.15 -5.09
C PHE A 181 -8.55 17.77 -5.45
N LYS A 182 -8.54 18.53 -6.51
CA LYS A 182 -7.38 19.28 -6.96
C LYS A 182 -7.77 20.71 -7.26
N PHE A 183 -6.97 21.64 -6.76
CA PHE A 183 -7.13 23.07 -6.96
C PHE A 183 -5.85 23.62 -7.60
N ALA A 184 -5.95 24.20 -8.80
CA ALA A 184 -4.85 24.90 -9.44
C ALA A 184 -4.83 26.35 -8.96
N LEU A 185 -3.87 26.67 -8.10
CA LEU A 185 -3.67 28.03 -7.55
C LEU A 185 -2.74 28.82 -8.50
N GLY A 186 -3.32 29.30 -9.58
CA GLY A 186 -2.58 29.93 -10.66
C GLY A 186 -1.85 28.92 -11.56
N ARG A 187 -0.75 29.34 -12.18
CA ARG A 187 -0.01 28.51 -13.17
C ARG A 187 1.06 27.62 -12.55
N LYS A 188 1.46 27.91 -11.33
CA LYS A 188 2.65 27.28 -10.73
C LYS A 188 2.35 26.35 -9.56
N VAL A 189 1.21 26.50 -8.90
CA VAL A 189 0.90 25.77 -7.68
C VAL A 189 -0.37 24.94 -7.85
N ASP A 190 -0.33 23.69 -7.46
CA ASP A 190 -1.50 22.82 -7.28
C ASP A 190 -1.60 22.43 -5.81
N LEU A 191 -2.81 22.44 -5.29
CA LEU A 191 -3.20 21.83 -4.02
C LEU A 191 -4.08 20.62 -4.32
N GLU A 192 -3.73 19.46 -3.77
CA GLU A 192 -4.53 18.25 -3.85
C GLU A 192 -4.84 17.77 -2.44
N ALA A 193 -6.04 17.27 -2.22
CA ALA A 193 -6.45 16.58 -0.99
C ALA A 193 -7.35 15.42 -1.36
N GLY A 194 -7.24 14.32 -0.63
CA GLY A 194 -8.05 13.15 -0.91
C GLY A 194 -8.10 12.16 0.25
N LEU A 195 -9.08 11.27 0.15
CA LEU A 195 -9.33 10.19 1.08
C LEU A 195 -9.45 8.89 0.30
N ASP A 196 -8.77 7.84 0.77
CA ASP A 196 -8.81 6.46 0.26
C ASP A 196 -9.26 5.54 1.39
N HIS A 197 -10.46 5.00 1.32
CA HIS A 197 -11.09 4.20 2.37
C HIS A 197 -11.26 2.75 1.94
N TRP A 198 -10.86 1.86 2.82
CA TRP A 198 -10.85 0.42 2.64
C TRP A 198 -11.61 -0.28 3.76
N VAL A 199 -12.30 -1.36 3.43
CA VAL A 199 -13.02 -2.18 4.41
C VAL A 199 -12.84 -3.66 4.11
N GLN A 200 -12.33 -4.43 5.08
CA GLN A 200 -12.45 -5.89 5.06
C GLN A 200 -13.80 -6.27 5.67
N TRP A 201 -14.55 -7.15 5.02
CA TRP A 201 -15.88 -7.54 5.48
C TRP A 201 -16.28 -8.93 4.99
N GLY A 202 -17.29 -9.54 5.63
CA GLY A 202 -17.81 -10.85 5.28
C GLY A 202 -16.79 -11.98 5.46
N GLY A 203 -17.08 -13.12 4.86
CA GLY A 203 -16.25 -14.31 4.96
C GLY A 203 -16.68 -15.24 6.07
N VAL A 204 -15.86 -16.27 6.34
CA VAL A 204 -16.12 -17.30 7.35
C VAL A 204 -14.97 -17.35 8.35
N SER A 205 -15.26 -16.97 9.59
CA SER A 205 -14.33 -17.01 10.71
C SER A 205 -14.35 -18.40 11.37
N PRO A 206 -13.19 -18.97 11.74
CA PRO A 206 -13.13 -20.21 12.51
C PRO A 206 -13.84 -20.14 13.87
N GLU A 207 -13.86 -18.97 14.49
CA GLU A 207 -14.44 -18.76 15.82
C GLU A 207 -15.91 -18.36 15.79
N ARG A 208 -16.33 -17.57 14.79
CA ARG A 208 -17.68 -16.97 14.73
C ARG A 208 -18.58 -17.56 13.64
N GLY A 209 -18.04 -18.42 12.76
CA GLY A 209 -18.78 -18.89 11.59
C GLY A 209 -18.88 -17.82 10.50
N ALA A 210 -19.99 -17.81 9.75
CA ALA A 210 -20.23 -16.84 8.69
C ALA A 210 -20.41 -15.43 9.26
N LEU A 211 -19.63 -14.48 8.76
CA LEU A 211 -19.76 -13.06 9.10
C LEU A 211 -20.80 -12.40 8.17
N PRO A 212 -21.44 -11.28 8.60
CA PRO A 212 -22.46 -10.60 7.81
C PRO A 212 -22.01 -10.27 6.39
N ALA A 213 -22.78 -10.69 5.38
CA ALA A 213 -22.42 -10.56 3.97
C ALA A 213 -23.62 -10.36 3.04
N SER A 214 -24.77 -9.91 3.57
CA SER A 214 -25.96 -9.58 2.78
C SER A 214 -25.79 -8.28 1.99
N TRP A 215 -26.73 -7.99 1.09
CA TRP A 215 -26.78 -6.70 0.38
C TRP A 215 -26.97 -5.52 1.33
N MET A 216 -27.69 -5.70 2.44
CA MET A 216 -27.83 -4.67 3.46
C MET A 216 -26.52 -4.45 4.21
N ASP A 217 -25.72 -5.51 4.45
CA ASP A 217 -24.42 -5.40 5.07
C ASP A 217 -23.44 -4.71 4.14
N TYR A 218 -23.48 -4.99 2.83
CA TYR A 218 -22.69 -4.24 1.85
C TYR A 218 -23.03 -2.74 1.86
N TYR A 219 -24.31 -2.38 1.97
CA TYR A 219 -24.72 -0.98 2.14
C TYR A 219 -24.11 -0.37 3.42
N ARG A 220 -24.14 -1.13 4.55
CA ARG A 220 -23.52 -0.68 5.81
C ARG A 220 -22.02 -0.46 5.66
N VAL A 221 -21.32 -1.37 5.00
CA VAL A 221 -19.88 -1.28 4.68
C VAL A 221 -19.56 -0.03 3.85
N ILE A 222 -20.34 0.22 2.78
CA ILE A 222 -20.13 1.40 1.93
C ILE A 222 -20.24 2.71 2.73
N PHE A 223 -21.21 2.80 3.64
CA PHE A 223 -21.50 4.02 4.40
C PHE A 223 -20.92 4.02 5.82
N ALA A 224 -20.03 3.07 6.15
CA ALA A 224 -19.44 2.90 7.48
C ALA A 224 -20.50 2.93 8.60
N ARG A 225 -21.57 2.14 8.44
CA ARG A 225 -22.66 2.05 9.40
C ARG A 225 -22.50 0.83 10.30
N GLN A 226 -23.11 0.88 11.45
CA GLN A 226 -23.18 -0.23 12.41
C GLN A 226 -23.73 -1.51 11.79
N GLY A 227 -23.20 -2.66 12.22
CA GLY A 227 -23.70 -3.98 11.89
C GLY A 227 -25.12 -4.25 12.36
N GLY A 228 -25.77 -5.27 11.81
CA GLY A 228 -27.04 -5.77 12.28
C GLY A 228 -26.91 -6.63 13.54
N ASP A 229 -28.03 -7.22 14.01
CA ASP A 229 -28.06 -8.07 15.21
C ASP A 229 -27.19 -9.33 15.11
N ASP A 230 -26.89 -9.78 13.91
CA ASP A 230 -26.04 -10.91 13.57
C ASP A 230 -24.53 -10.57 13.49
N ALA A 231 -24.19 -9.29 13.62
CA ALA A 231 -22.80 -8.84 13.56
C ALA A 231 -22.07 -9.02 14.91
N PRO A 232 -20.72 -9.11 14.90
CA PRO A 232 -19.92 -9.04 16.12
C PRO A 232 -20.22 -7.81 16.97
N ASP A 233 -20.04 -7.90 18.28
CA ASP A 233 -20.40 -6.81 19.22
C ASP A 233 -19.67 -5.49 18.88
N GLY A 234 -18.38 -5.56 18.50
CA GLY A 234 -17.62 -4.41 18.05
C GLY A 234 -18.22 -3.74 16.82
N ASP A 235 -18.65 -4.53 15.85
CA ASP A 235 -19.26 -4.07 14.59
C ASP A 235 -20.67 -3.49 14.81
N ARG A 236 -21.40 -4.02 15.80
CA ARG A 236 -22.71 -3.46 16.20
C ARG A 236 -22.59 -2.11 16.90
N GLN A 237 -21.49 -1.87 17.60
CA GLN A 237 -21.25 -0.62 18.32
C GLN A 237 -20.56 0.45 17.46
N ASN A 238 -19.76 0.05 16.47
CA ASN A 238 -18.99 0.94 15.61
C ASN A 238 -19.48 0.85 14.16
N ALA A 239 -18.64 0.36 13.24
CA ALA A 239 -18.98 0.15 11.84
C ALA A 239 -18.72 -1.30 11.46
N LEU A 240 -19.57 -1.87 10.59
CA LEU A 240 -19.48 -3.26 10.15
C LEU A 240 -18.21 -3.51 9.36
N GLY A 241 -17.35 -4.40 9.88
CA GLY A 241 -16.10 -4.81 9.26
C GLY A 241 -14.89 -4.02 9.74
N ASN A 242 -13.73 -4.35 9.20
CA ASN A 242 -12.46 -3.68 9.52
C ASN A 242 -12.23 -2.50 8.59
N HIS A 243 -12.42 -1.28 9.09
CA HIS A 243 -12.27 -0.03 8.36
C HIS A 243 -10.88 0.53 8.55
N LEU A 244 -10.23 0.91 7.47
CA LEU A 244 -8.94 1.62 7.46
C LEU A 244 -8.82 2.49 6.22
N GLY A 245 -7.93 3.45 6.25
CA GLY A 245 -7.74 4.30 5.09
C GLY A 245 -6.59 5.28 5.23
N SER A 246 -6.48 6.14 4.24
CA SER A 246 -5.46 7.16 4.10
C SER A 246 -6.11 8.48 3.73
N GLU A 247 -5.71 9.54 4.40
CA GLU A 247 -5.99 10.92 4.02
C GLU A 247 -4.70 11.60 3.60
N TYR A 248 -4.73 12.33 2.49
CA TYR A 248 -3.56 13.06 2.08
C TYR A 248 -3.85 14.50 1.71
N ILE A 249 -2.84 15.32 1.93
CA ILE A 249 -2.73 16.66 1.37
C ILE A 249 -1.41 16.76 0.61
N ARG A 250 -1.46 17.32 -0.62
CA ARG A 250 -0.28 17.50 -1.45
C ARG A 250 -0.27 18.92 -2.01
N VAL A 251 0.87 19.58 -1.87
CA VAL A 251 1.16 20.86 -2.51
C VAL A 251 2.26 20.62 -3.53
N SER A 252 2.01 21.02 -4.78
CA SER A 252 3.01 20.93 -5.86
C SER A 252 3.30 22.31 -6.42
N TRP A 253 4.58 22.61 -6.55
CA TRP A 253 5.06 23.85 -7.18
C TRP A 253 5.90 23.53 -8.42
N ARG A 254 5.68 24.28 -9.49
CA ARG A 254 6.37 24.13 -10.79
C ARG A 254 7.21 25.35 -11.10
N ALA A 255 8.50 25.13 -11.32
CA ALA A 255 9.45 26.08 -11.88
C ALA A 255 9.92 25.62 -13.27
N PRO A 256 10.64 26.45 -14.03
CA PRO A 256 11.16 26.06 -15.33
C PRO A 256 12.09 24.84 -15.29
N GLU A 257 12.86 24.67 -14.20
CA GLU A 257 13.89 23.64 -14.08
C GLU A 257 13.40 22.41 -13.32
N LEU A 258 12.40 22.56 -12.45
CA LEU A 258 11.95 21.47 -11.58
C LEU A 258 10.50 21.61 -11.15
N LYS A 259 9.89 20.47 -10.80
CA LYS A 259 8.67 20.36 -10.01
C LYS A 259 9.04 19.90 -8.59
N MET A 260 8.58 20.64 -7.58
CA MET A 260 8.66 20.23 -6.17
C MET A 260 7.26 19.87 -5.67
N SER A 261 7.15 18.81 -4.88
CA SER A 261 5.89 18.43 -4.25
C SER A 261 6.15 18.03 -2.79
N PHE A 262 5.33 18.57 -1.90
CA PHE A 262 5.23 18.09 -0.52
C PHE A 262 3.92 17.33 -0.39
N GLN A 263 3.94 16.16 0.27
CA GLN A 263 2.76 15.39 0.63
C GLN A 263 2.83 14.96 2.08
N TYR A 264 1.72 15.05 2.79
CA TYR A 264 1.46 14.37 4.02
C TYR A 264 0.34 13.35 3.79
N ASP A 265 0.59 12.09 4.14
CA ASP A 265 -0.30 10.95 3.95
C ASP A 265 -0.51 10.30 5.32
N MET A 266 -1.69 10.45 5.90
CA MET A 266 -2.05 10.07 7.25
C MET A 266 -2.94 8.82 7.24
N PRO A 267 -2.65 7.76 8.04
CA PRO A 267 -3.54 6.62 8.20
C PRO A 267 -4.71 6.94 9.12
N PHE A 268 -5.82 6.24 8.93
CA PHE A 268 -6.91 6.17 9.90
C PHE A 268 -7.50 4.75 9.93
N GLU A 269 -8.06 4.33 11.06
CA GLU A 269 -8.75 3.04 11.23
C GLU A 269 -10.17 3.20 11.77
N ASP A 270 -10.56 4.42 12.15
CA ASP A 270 -11.92 4.74 12.57
C ASP A 270 -12.35 6.15 12.14
N GLY A 271 -13.62 6.49 12.40
CA GLY A 271 -14.17 7.80 12.09
C GLY A 271 -13.56 8.95 12.89
N ARG A 272 -12.88 8.68 14.01
CA ARG A 272 -12.22 9.71 14.82
C ARG A 272 -10.91 10.16 14.17
N GLY A 273 -10.20 9.23 13.53
CA GLY A 273 -9.02 9.54 12.71
C GLY A 273 -9.37 10.53 11.62
N VAL A 274 -10.43 10.24 10.86
CA VAL A 274 -10.90 11.06 9.72
C VAL A 274 -11.35 12.47 10.16
N VAL A 275 -12.17 12.58 11.19
CA VAL A 275 -12.85 13.87 11.52
C VAL A 275 -12.00 14.74 12.44
N LYS A 276 -11.23 14.15 13.35
CA LYS A 276 -10.55 14.87 14.43
C LYS A 276 -9.04 14.88 14.32
N GLY A 277 -8.47 14.18 13.32
CA GLY A 277 -7.02 14.09 13.12
C GLY A 277 -6.30 13.46 14.34
N HIS A 278 -6.93 12.53 15.04
CA HIS A 278 -6.37 11.90 16.24
C HIS A 278 -5.08 11.13 15.95
N ASN A 279 -4.86 10.75 14.68
CA ASN A 279 -3.68 10.01 14.26
C ASN A 279 -2.47 10.91 13.96
N ILE A 280 -2.65 12.23 13.96
CA ILE A 280 -1.51 13.15 13.87
C ILE A 280 -0.61 12.98 15.12
N PRO A 281 0.72 12.79 14.99
CA PRO A 281 1.54 13.03 13.79
C PRO A 281 1.88 11.79 12.93
N ASP A 282 1.15 10.68 13.09
CA ASP A 282 1.43 9.50 12.29
C ASP A 282 1.17 9.73 10.80
N GLY A 283 1.98 9.12 9.95
CA GLY A 283 1.88 9.24 8.50
C GLY A 283 3.22 9.23 7.80
N VAL A 284 3.19 9.49 6.50
CA VAL A 284 4.35 9.66 5.64
C VAL A 284 4.41 11.11 5.16
N TYR A 285 5.50 11.77 5.50
CA TYR A 285 5.83 13.13 5.05
C TYR A 285 6.84 13.03 3.93
N SER A 286 6.45 13.41 2.73
CA SER A 286 7.26 13.25 1.52
C SER A 286 7.60 14.59 0.89
N LEU A 287 8.86 14.81 0.56
CA LEU A 287 9.34 15.92 -0.25
C LEU A 287 9.95 15.36 -1.52
N VAL A 288 9.38 15.71 -2.67
CA VAL A 288 9.77 15.18 -3.98
C VAL A 288 10.23 16.31 -4.88
N PHE A 289 11.40 16.14 -5.47
CA PHE A 289 11.95 17.00 -6.51
C PHE A 289 12.05 16.20 -7.81
N SER A 290 11.48 16.72 -8.89
CA SER A 290 11.58 16.14 -10.23
C SER A 290 12.15 17.20 -11.16
N PHE A 291 13.37 16.99 -11.65
CA PHE A 291 14.06 17.92 -12.54
C PHE A 291 13.58 17.72 -13.98
N ASN A 292 13.44 18.80 -14.73
CA ASN A 292 13.01 18.76 -16.13
C ASN A 292 14.10 18.20 -17.05
N ASP A 293 15.38 18.35 -16.69
CA ASP A 293 16.47 17.64 -17.36
C ASP A 293 16.44 16.15 -16.99
N ARG A 294 15.90 15.35 -17.90
CA ARG A 294 15.78 13.90 -17.71
C ARG A 294 17.07 13.12 -18.05
N LYS A 295 18.13 13.80 -18.48
CA LYS A 295 19.45 13.23 -18.79
C LYS A 295 20.48 13.52 -17.70
N GLY A 296 20.14 14.36 -16.72
CA GLY A 296 21.02 14.74 -15.62
C GLY A 296 21.47 13.57 -14.76
N ILE A 297 22.56 13.79 -14.02
CA ILE A 297 23.05 12.82 -13.03
C ILE A 297 21.95 12.54 -11.98
N VAL A 298 21.16 13.56 -11.62
CA VAL A 298 19.98 13.42 -10.75
C VAL A 298 18.77 13.94 -11.51
N THR A 299 17.74 13.12 -11.64
CA THR A 299 16.45 13.48 -12.28
C THR A 299 15.32 13.54 -11.29
N ASP A 300 15.35 12.75 -10.23
CA ASP A 300 14.35 12.74 -9.18
C ASP A 300 15.00 12.49 -7.82
N VAL A 301 14.49 13.18 -6.80
CA VAL A 301 14.87 13.01 -5.39
C VAL A 301 13.61 12.90 -4.57
N VAL A 302 13.57 11.94 -3.67
CA VAL A 302 12.51 11.77 -2.68
C VAL A 302 13.16 11.73 -1.30
N CYS A 303 12.74 12.62 -0.40
CA CYS A 303 13.10 12.59 1.01
C CYS A 303 11.83 12.40 1.83
N GLU A 304 11.81 11.39 2.68
CA GLU A 304 10.62 11.06 3.46
C GLU A 304 10.95 10.83 4.92
N TYR A 305 10.03 11.24 5.77
CA TYR A 305 9.92 10.82 7.16
C TYR A 305 8.60 10.08 7.35
N MET A 306 8.66 8.94 8.00
CA MET A 306 7.51 8.11 8.33
C MET A 306 7.44 7.89 9.83
N GLN A 307 6.22 7.96 10.37
CA GLN A 307 5.94 7.60 11.75
C GLN A 307 4.59 6.88 11.83
N THR A 308 4.53 5.81 12.66
CA THR A 308 3.32 5.06 13.01
C THR A 308 3.31 4.70 14.50
N THR A 309 3.96 5.53 15.33
CA THR A 309 4.16 5.22 16.77
C THR A 309 3.10 5.82 17.66
N TRP A 310 2.28 6.75 17.17
CA TRP A 310 1.25 7.43 17.96
C TRP A 310 -0.05 6.61 18.05
N GLN A 311 -0.59 6.16 16.91
CA GLN A 311 -1.78 5.28 16.80
C GLN A 311 -2.98 5.81 17.61
N SER A 312 -3.38 7.06 17.33
CA SER A 312 -4.40 7.83 18.06
C SER A 312 -4.13 8.06 19.57
N GLY A 313 -2.89 7.84 20.02
CA GLY A 313 -2.44 8.13 21.37
C GLY A 313 -2.42 6.93 22.31
N ASP A 314 -1.82 7.15 23.48
CA ASP A 314 -1.79 6.14 24.52
C ASP A 314 -3.18 5.95 25.13
N GLN A 315 -3.50 4.71 25.49
CA GLN A 315 -4.64 4.45 26.34
C GLN A 315 -4.38 5.01 27.72
N HIS A 316 -5.22 5.91 28.17
CA HIS A 316 -5.21 6.45 29.52
C HIS A 316 -6.39 5.90 30.30
N ASP A 317 -6.14 4.90 31.14
CA ASP A 317 -7.09 4.46 32.14
C ASP A 317 -7.03 5.42 33.31
N ARG A 318 -7.94 6.37 33.41
CA ARG A 318 -8.11 7.26 34.54
C ARG A 318 -9.59 7.59 34.78
N PRO A 319 -9.94 7.98 36.01
CA PRO A 319 -11.27 8.51 36.23
C PRO A 319 -11.55 9.70 35.33
N ALA A 320 -12.70 9.70 34.69
CA ALA A 320 -13.13 10.83 33.88
C ALA A 320 -13.52 12.01 34.74
N THR A 321 -13.26 13.22 34.28
CA THR A 321 -13.88 14.41 34.83
C THR A 321 -15.32 14.51 34.32
N GLU A 322 -16.17 15.23 35.06
CA GLU A 322 -17.56 15.49 34.66
C GLU A 322 -17.64 16.19 33.29
N GLU A 323 -16.70 17.08 33.02
CA GLU A 323 -16.57 17.78 31.75
C GLU A 323 -16.23 16.80 30.58
N GLU A 324 -15.34 15.87 30.81
CA GLU A 324 -14.99 14.85 29.79
C GLU A 324 -16.15 13.91 29.50
N MET A 325 -16.89 13.51 30.52
CA MET A 325 -18.06 12.65 30.37
C MET A 325 -19.19 13.34 29.62
N THR A 326 -19.41 14.60 29.84
CA THR A 326 -20.48 15.39 29.20
C THR A 326 -20.07 15.88 27.81
N THR A 327 -18.80 16.25 27.58
CA THR A 327 -18.33 16.88 26.36
C THR A 327 -17.78 15.88 25.34
N VAL A 328 -17.02 14.86 25.80
CA VAL A 328 -16.36 13.89 24.93
C VAL A 328 -17.22 12.66 24.67
N TYR A 329 -17.99 12.22 25.66
CA TYR A 329 -18.83 11.00 25.56
C TYR A 329 -20.25 11.24 26.09
N PRO A 330 -20.99 12.25 25.60
CA PRO A 330 -22.31 12.60 26.16
C PRO A 330 -23.29 11.42 26.11
N ASP A 331 -23.20 10.57 25.09
CA ASP A 331 -24.12 9.44 24.90
C ASP A 331 -23.72 8.18 25.71
N ARG A 332 -22.59 8.20 26.41
CA ARG A 332 -22.03 7.04 27.14
C ARG A 332 -22.00 7.27 28.68
N VAL A 333 -22.31 8.44 29.14
CA VAL A 333 -22.27 8.76 30.56
C VAL A 333 -23.12 7.76 31.40
N ASP A 334 -24.36 7.53 30.99
CA ASP A 334 -25.27 6.61 31.70
C ASP A 334 -24.81 5.15 31.60
N ALA A 335 -24.24 4.72 30.49
CA ALA A 335 -23.76 3.36 30.27
C ALA A 335 -22.53 3.03 31.14
N TYR A 336 -21.66 3.99 31.37
CA TYR A 336 -20.49 3.81 32.24
C TYR A 336 -20.83 3.80 33.73
N TRP A 337 -21.82 4.55 34.17
CA TRP A 337 -22.26 4.61 35.57
C TRP A 337 -23.18 3.44 35.95
N GLN A 338 -23.87 2.82 35.01
CA GLN A 338 -24.85 1.77 35.25
C GLN A 338 -24.27 0.33 35.31
N ARG A 339 -22.96 0.15 35.01
CA ARG A 339 -22.32 -1.15 35.03
C ARG A 339 -21.13 -1.20 35.99
N PRO A 340 -21.40 -1.37 37.29
CA PRO A 340 -20.36 -1.38 38.32
C PRO A 340 -19.34 -2.52 38.20
N ASP A 341 -19.71 -3.61 37.55
CA ASP A 341 -18.84 -4.79 37.32
C ASP A 341 -18.07 -4.73 36.01
N ASP A 342 -18.24 -3.67 35.21
CA ASP A 342 -17.49 -3.49 33.98
C ASP A 342 -16.06 -2.99 34.29
N PHE A 343 -15.06 -3.53 33.58
CA PHE A 343 -13.66 -3.12 33.69
C PHE A 343 -13.46 -1.59 33.56
N TYR A 344 -14.34 -0.92 32.85
CA TYR A 344 -14.31 0.52 32.61
C TYR A 344 -15.15 1.35 33.59
N TYR A 345 -15.76 0.75 34.63
CA TYR A 345 -16.57 1.47 35.60
C TYR A 345 -15.75 2.58 36.31
N GLY A 346 -16.21 3.80 36.17
CA GLY A 346 -15.52 4.99 36.72
C GLY A 346 -14.20 5.33 36.02
N LYS A 347 -13.92 4.72 34.86
CA LYS A 347 -12.75 5.03 34.03
C LYS A 347 -13.20 5.39 32.63
N ILE A 348 -12.60 6.39 32.04
CA ILE A 348 -12.68 6.62 30.59
C ILE A 348 -11.34 6.23 30.00
N VAL A 349 -11.39 5.43 28.96
CA VAL A 349 -10.28 5.32 28.04
C VAL A 349 -10.30 6.55 27.13
N ILE A 350 -9.45 7.53 27.42
CA ILE A 350 -9.35 8.74 26.61
C ILE A 350 -8.27 8.51 25.56
N GLY A 351 -8.67 8.65 24.34
CA GLY A 351 -7.85 8.24 23.20
C GLY A 351 -7.99 6.74 22.95
N GLY A 352 -7.94 6.32 21.74
CA GLY A 352 -7.91 4.93 21.36
C GLY A 352 -6.52 4.59 20.90
N ARG A 353 -5.97 3.46 21.25
CA ARG A 353 -4.87 2.89 20.50
C ARG A 353 -5.47 2.30 19.24
N ASP A 354 -5.32 2.95 18.11
CA ASP A 354 -5.48 2.25 16.85
C ASP A 354 -4.40 1.16 16.77
N PHE A 355 -4.73 0.03 16.22
CA PHE A 355 -3.78 -1.05 16.04
C PHE A 355 -3.54 -1.22 14.53
N TYR A 356 -2.75 -0.34 13.95
CA TYR A 356 -2.61 -0.24 12.50
C TYR A 356 -2.38 -1.59 11.84
N PHE A 357 -3.26 -1.88 10.86
CA PHE A 357 -3.26 -3.06 10.01
C PHE A 357 -3.62 -4.37 10.70
N TYR A 358 -4.14 -4.31 11.94
CA TYR A 358 -4.69 -5.46 12.64
C TYR A 358 -6.15 -5.25 12.99
N ASN A 359 -6.88 -6.35 13.11
CA ASN A 359 -8.26 -6.35 13.62
C ASN A 359 -8.54 -7.67 14.33
N GLY A 360 -9.24 -7.63 15.46
CA GLY A 360 -9.50 -8.78 16.31
C GLY A 360 -10.34 -9.87 15.65
N ASP A 361 -11.25 -9.52 14.75
CA ASP A 361 -12.06 -10.47 14.00
C ASP A 361 -11.34 -10.94 12.73
N TYR A 362 -10.66 -10.03 12.00
CA TYR A 362 -9.86 -10.34 10.81
C TYR A 362 -8.37 -10.51 11.19
N LYS A 363 -8.06 -11.54 12.01
CA LYS A 363 -6.74 -11.73 12.65
C LYS A 363 -5.54 -11.78 11.69
N SER A 364 -5.73 -12.16 10.42
CA SER A 364 -4.65 -12.04 9.43
C SER A 364 -4.25 -10.59 9.13
N GLY A 365 -4.99 -9.62 9.65
CA GLY A 365 -4.73 -8.20 9.49
C GLY A 365 -4.82 -7.72 8.04
N TRP A 366 -4.22 -6.56 7.78
CA TRP A 366 -4.17 -5.95 6.45
C TRP A 366 -3.03 -6.55 5.61
N THR A 367 -3.11 -7.87 5.41
CA THR A 367 -2.11 -8.67 4.66
C THR A 367 -2.76 -9.38 3.47
N TYR A 368 -1.95 -9.74 2.47
CA TYR A 368 -2.35 -10.59 1.36
C TYR A 368 -1.17 -11.46 0.94
N HIS A 369 -1.37 -12.79 0.89
CA HIS A 369 -0.30 -13.78 0.70
C HIS A 369 0.89 -13.58 1.66
N GLY A 370 0.62 -13.32 2.93
CA GLY A 370 1.64 -13.17 3.98
C GLY A 370 2.40 -11.84 3.98
N LYS A 371 2.09 -10.92 3.07
CA LYS A 371 2.72 -9.58 3.00
C LYS A 371 1.69 -8.49 3.29
N VAL A 372 2.11 -7.41 3.95
CA VAL A 372 1.23 -6.26 4.18
C VAL A 372 0.85 -5.60 2.85
N LEU A 373 -0.39 -5.12 2.77
CA LEU A 373 -0.89 -4.34 1.63
C LEU A 373 -0.44 -2.88 1.69
N GLY A 374 -0.23 -2.37 2.89
CA GLY A 374 0.24 -1.01 3.15
C GLY A 374 1.77 -0.88 3.13
N LEU A 375 2.27 -0.07 4.04
CA LEU A 375 3.71 0.21 4.18
C LEU A 375 4.52 -1.08 4.44
N PRO A 376 5.57 -1.34 3.66
CA PRO A 376 6.36 -2.57 3.77
C PRO A 376 7.23 -2.66 5.04
N LEU A 377 7.38 -1.58 5.80
CA LEU A 377 8.07 -1.56 7.09
C LEU A 377 7.20 -2.09 8.25
N ILE A 378 5.90 -2.22 8.05
CA ILE A 378 5.02 -2.89 8.98
C ILE A 378 5.14 -4.39 8.75
N LEU A 379 5.38 -5.15 9.83
CA LEU A 379 5.70 -6.57 9.73
C LEU A 379 4.56 -7.42 10.27
N PRO A 380 4.04 -8.35 9.47
CA PRO A 380 3.14 -9.37 9.97
C PRO A 380 3.87 -10.34 10.91
N GLU A 381 3.13 -11.05 11.75
CA GLU A 381 3.64 -12.21 12.45
C GLU A 381 4.04 -13.32 11.46
N SER A 382 4.93 -14.19 11.89
CA SER A 382 5.27 -15.40 11.12
C SER A 382 4.01 -16.24 10.93
N PRO A 383 3.82 -16.81 9.73
CA PRO A 383 2.70 -17.73 9.50
C PRO A 383 2.76 -18.94 10.46
N ASP A 384 1.59 -19.43 10.87
CA ASP A 384 1.47 -20.67 11.63
C ASP A 384 1.81 -21.91 10.76
N GLU A 385 1.68 -23.10 11.33
CA GLU A 385 1.93 -24.39 10.66
C GLU A 385 1.09 -24.61 9.39
N ASN A 386 -0.04 -23.91 9.28
CA ASN A 386 -0.93 -23.93 8.12
C ASN A 386 -0.63 -22.81 7.10
N GLY A 387 0.41 -22.01 7.34
CA GLY A 387 0.77 -20.87 6.49
C GLY A 387 -0.13 -19.65 6.68
N ILE A 388 -0.88 -19.54 7.79
CA ILE A 388 -1.82 -18.46 8.08
C ILE A 388 -1.15 -17.43 8.99
N VAL A 389 -1.07 -16.19 8.55
CA VAL A 389 -0.71 -15.05 9.42
C VAL A 389 -1.87 -14.74 10.36
N LYS A 390 -1.58 -14.52 11.65
CA LYS A 390 -2.61 -14.26 12.68
C LYS A 390 -2.38 -12.99 13.50
N GLY A 391 -1.49 -12.13 13.05
CA GLY A 391 -1.19 -10.89 13.76
C GLY A 391 -0.22 -10.00 13.01
N ILE A 392 0.05 -8.86 13.64
CA ILE A 392 1.08 -7.90 13.24
C ILE A 392 2.13 -7.86 14.35
N ALA A 393 3.37 -8.17 14.01
CA ALA A 393 4.49 -8.18 14.96
C ALA A 393 5.07 -6.79 15.20
N ASN A 394 5.02 -5.92 14.19
CA ASN A 394 5.58 -4.57 14.27
C ASN A 394 4.76 -3.60 13.42
N ASN A 395 4.02 -2.72 14.06
CA ASN A 395 3.28 -1.64 13.40
C ASN A 395 3.65 -0.25 13.95
N ARG A 396 4.58 -0.17 14.91
CA ARG A 396 5.06 1.08 15.49
C ARG A 396 6.49 1.34 15.01
N VAL A 397 6.62 2.19 14.00
CA VAL A 397 7.88 2.42 13.28
C VAL A 397 8.11 3.93 13.12
N ARG A 398 9.37 4.35 13.20
CA ARG A 398 9.85 5.63 12.67
C ARG A 398 10.91 5.36 11.64
N ALA A 399 10.84 6.03 10.49
CA ALA A 399 11.80 5.82 9.42
C ALA A 399 12.11 7.11 8.67
N GLY A 400 13.37 7.20 8.22
CA GLY A 400 13.80 8.15 7.19
C GLY A 400 14.06 7.40 5.89
N HIS A 401 13.64 7.95 4.78
CA HIS A 401 13.85 7.35 3.46
C HIS A 401 14.37 8.38 2.46
N LEU A 402 15.35 7.96 1.68
CA LEU A 402 15.91 8.69 0.55
C LEU A 402 15.79 7.83 -0.71
N GLY A 403 15.16 8.37 -1.75
CA GLY A 403 15.12 7.80 -3.09
C GLY A 403 15.74 8.74 -4.11
N LEU A 404 16.59 8.22 -4.99
CA LEU A 404 17.23 8.96 -6.07
C LEU A 404 17.05 8.23 -7.40
N LYS A 405 16.83 8.99 -8.45
CA LYS A 405 16.96 8.53 -9.85
C LYS A 405 17.83 9.49 -10.64
N GLY A 406 18.48 8.97 -11.68
CA GLY A 406 19.27 9.75 -12.59
C GLY A 406 19.98 8.90 -13.61
N ASN A 407 21.07 9.44 -14.19
CA ASN A 407 21.84 8.74 -15.21
C ASN A 407 23.34 8.91 -14.97
N PHE A 408 24.07 7.82 -14.99
CA PHE A 408 25.53 7.81 -15.14
C PHE A 408 25.87 7.79 -16.64
N GLY A 409 25.97 8.97 -17.24
CA GLY A 409 26.03 9.10 -18.70
C GLY A 409 24.73 8.63 -19.35
N SER A 410 24.77 7.50 -20.07
CA SER A 410 23.60 6.87 -20.71
C SER A 410 22.96 5.77 -19.89
N ILE A 411 23.49 5.44 -18.71
CA ILE A 411 23.02 4.35 -17.85
C ILE A 411 22.08 4.89 -16.79
N PRO A 412 20.77 4.66 -16.87
CA PRO A 412 19.83 4.99 -15.82
C PRO A 412 20.16 4.25 -14.52
N TYR A 413 19.97 4.94 -13.40
CA TYR A 413 20.10 4.32 -12.08
C TYR A 413 18.94 4.69 -11.19
N SER A 414 18.67 3.85 -10.18
CA SER A 414 17.88 4.17 -9.01
C SER A 414 18.62 3.77 -7.74
N PHE A 415 18.50 4.60 -6.70
CA PHE A 415 19.06 4.36 -5.37
C PHE A 415 17.97 4.56 -4.33
N LYS A 416 17.97 3.70 -3.29
CA LYS A 416 17.12 3.84 -2.12
C LYS A 416 17.95 3.58 -0.86
N ALA A 417 17.71 4.39 0.16
CA ALA A 417 18.24 4.20 1.50
C ALA A 417 17.11 4.42 2.51
N THR A 418 16.88 3.45 3.39
CA THR A 418 15.84 3.52 4.42
C THR A 418 16.48 3.17 5.77
N TYR A 419 16.37 4.09 6.71
CA TYR A 419 16.70 3.83 8.12
C TYR A 419 15.41 3.75 8.92
N SER A 420 15.24 2.70 9.72
CA SER A 420 14.05 2.52 10.57
C SER A 420 14.44 2.21 12.01
N SER A 421 13.60 2.66 12.94
CA SER A 421 13.54 2.23 14.34
C SER A 421 12.19 1.60 14.59
N ASN A 422 12.15 0.51 15.34
CA ASN A 422 11.00 -0.39 15.44
C ASN A 422 10.63 -0.62 16.91
N TRP A 423 9.33 -0.49 17.25
CA TRP A 423 8.83 -0.59 18.63
C TRP A 423 7.92 -1.81 18.84
N GLY A 424 7.72 -2.66 17.82
CA GLY A 424 6.74 -3.73 17.85
C GLY A 424 5.32 -3.19 17.76
N THR A 425 4.46 -3.63 18.67
CA THR A 425 3.08 -3.15 18.82
C THR A 425 2.87 -2.63 20.23
N TYR A 426 1.73 -2.06 20.54
CA TYR A 426 1.37 -1.72 21.93
C TYR A 426 1.19 -2.95 22.83
N SER A 427 0.89 -4.12 22.23
CA SER A 427 0.75 -5.39 22.95
C SER A 427 2.06 -6.20 23.02
N THR A 428 3.16 -5.68 22.48
CA THR A 428 4.46 -6.36 22.50
C THR A 428 4.98 -6.43 23.94
N SER A 429 5.40 -7.64 24.37
CA SER A 429 5.95 -7.83 25.70
C SER A 429 7.29 -7.12 25.90
N GLU A 430 7.62 -6.80 27.16
CA GLU A 430 8.91 -6.19 27.53
C GLU A 430 10.11 -7.07 27.18
N ASP A 431 9.94 -8.40 27.19
CA ASP A 431 10.98 -9.38 26.85
C ASP A 431 11.18 -9.61 25.35
N SER A 432 10.41 -8.93 24.50
CA SER A 432 10.54 -9.08 23.05
C SER A 432 11.78 -8.39 22.49
N MET A 433 12.18 -8.77 21.26
CA MET A 433 13.26 -8.06 20.56
C MET A 433 12.99 -6.57 20.37
N TYR A 434 11.72 -6.16 20.40
CA TYR A 434 11.31 -4.77 20.20
C TYR A 434 11.50 -3.90 21.44
N SER A 435 11.69 -4.46 22.63
CA SER A 435 11.98 -3.72 23.85
C SER A 435 13.27 -2.88 23.70
N SER A 436 14.24 -3.38 22.94
CA SER A 436 15.48 -2.68 22.61
C SER A 436 15.36 -1.69 21.45
N ARG A 437 14.19 -1.54 20.85
CA ARG A 437 13.92 -0.69 19.66
C ARG A 437 14.91 -0.98 18.53
N PRO A 438 14.88 -2.19 17.95
CA PRO A 438 15.84 -2.56 16.91
C PRO A 438 15.79 -1.59 15.73
N TRP A 439 16.94 -1.14 15.31
CA TRP A 439 17.10 -0.29 14.14
C TRP A 439 17.54 -1.09 12.93
N GLN A 440 17.26 -0.57 11.72
CA GLN A 440 17.62 -1.20 10.46
C GLN A 440 17.97 -0.14 9.42
N LEU A 441 19.08 -0.35 8.71
CA LEU A 441 19.45 0.37 7.50
C LEU A 441 19.31 -0.58 6.32
N SER A 442 18.49 -0.21 5.32
CA SER A 442 18.28 -0.99 4.10
C SER A 442 18.62 -0.14 2.88
N LEU A 443 19.49 -0.66 2.03
CA LEU A 443 20.03 0.01 0.86
C LEU A 443 19.67 -0.76 -0.42
N ALA A 444 19.47 -0.02 -1.51
CA ALA A 444 19.35 -0.57 -2.86
C ALA A 444 20.00 0.35 -3.89
N MET A 445 20.69 -0.24 -4.86
CA MET A 445 21.19 0.42 -6.06
C MET A 445 20.86 -0.45 -7.26
N GLU A 446 20.19 0.11 -8.27
CA GLU A 446 19.87 -0.58 -9.50
C GLU A 446 20.39 0.22 -10.70
N LEU A 447 20.98 -0.47 -11.65
CA LEU A 447 21.50 0.06 -12.92
C LEU A 447 20.76 -0.61 -14.09
N GLU A 448 20.33 0.19 -15.06
CA GLU A 448 19.58 -0.31 -16.22
C GLU A 448 20.40 -0.16 -17.52
N PHE A 449 20.52 -1.24 -18.27
CA PHE A 449 21.21 -1.28 -19.55
C PHE A 449 20.19 -1.60 -20.65
N GLY A 450 19.66 -0.53 -21.25
CA GLY A 450 18.66 -0.63 -22.30
C GLY A 450 19.26 -1.09 -23.65
N ARG A 451 18.39 -1.37 -24.61
CA ARG A 451 18.76 -1.78 -25.98
C ARG A 451 19.70 -0.81 -26.67
N ASN A 452 19.53 0.49 -26.41
CA ASN A 452 20.39 1.55 -26.99
C ASN A 452 21.83 1.51 -26.45
N ILE A 453 22.07 0.83 -25.32
CA ILE A 453 23.39 0.69 -24.71
C ILE A 453 24.02 -0.64 -25.15
N THR A 454 23.22 -1.69 -25.18
CA THR A 454 23.71 -3.07 -25.43
C THR A 454 23.77 -3.42 -26.92
N ASN A 455 23.04 -2.68 -27.77
CA ASN A 455 22.78 -3.00 -29.17
C ASN A 455 22.16 -4.41 -29.41
N LEU A 456 21.53 -4.96 -28.35
CA LEU A 456 20.85 -6.25 -28.36
C LEU A 456 19.33 -6.04 -28.26
N PRO A 457 18.48 -6.99 -28.70
CA PRO A 457 17.03 -6.94 -28.49
C PRO A 457 16.63 -7.20 -27.02
N LEU A 458 17.60 -7.09 -26.11
CA LEU A 458 17.49 -7.37 -24.68
C LEU A 458 17.83 -6.12 -23.89
N SER A 459 17.22 -5.98 -22.73
CA SER A 459 17.63 -5.04 -21.68
C SER A 459 18.06 -5.82 -20.45
N PHE A 460 18.99 -5.24 -19.68
CA PHE A 460 19.51 -5.82 -18.46
C PHE A 460 19.33 -4.83 -17.31
N ALA A 461 19.03 -5.34 -16.12
CA ALA A 461 19.11 -4.55 -14.91
C ALA A 461 19.94 -5.32 -13.86
N LEU A 462 20.88 -4.62 -13.25
CA LEU A 462 21.71 -5.12 -12.16
C LEU A 462 21.31 -4.41 -10.88
N GLY A 463 20.99 -5.17 -9.83
CA GLY A 463 20.68 -4.68 -8.52
C GLY A 463 21.71 -5.12 -7.49
N ALA A 464 22.08 -4.20 -6.58
CA ALA A 464 22.86 -4.47 -5.37
C ALA A 464 22.10 -3.96 -4.16
N TYR A 465 21.99 -4.80 -3.14
CA TYR A 465 21.15 -4.54 -1.96
C TYR A 465 21.94 -4.83 -0.69
N GLY A 466 21.61 -4.15 0.39
CA GLY A 466 22.25 -4.39 1.69
C GLY A 466 21.31 -4.10 2.84
N ASP A 467 21.35 -4.96 3.84
CA ASP A 467 20.71 -4.77 5.13
C ASP A 467 21.77 -4.77 6.24
N TYR A 468 21.71 -3.77 7.10
CA TYR A 468 22.56 -3.66 8.28
C TYR A 468 21.75 -3.16 9.48
N GLY A 469 21.75 -3.91 10.58
CA GLY A 469 20.98 -3.54 11.75
C GLY A 469 20.67 -4.69 12.69
N LYS A 470 19.54 -4.56 13.40
CA LYS A 470 19.13 -5.51 14.45
C LYS A 470 17.73 -6.09 14.21
N LEU A 471 17.01 -5.62 13.17
CA LEU A 471 15.68 -6.12 12.84
C LEU A 471 15.75 -7.34 11.91
N TYR A 472 16.63 -7.27 10.91
CA TYR A 472 16.92 -8.36 9.97
C TYR A 472 18.39 -8.77 10.10
N PRO A 473 18.73 -10.01 9.67
CA PRO A 473 20.14 -10.40 9.54
C PRO A 473 20.90 -9.45 8.62
N ASN A 474 22.13 -9.09 9.02
CA ASN A 474 23.01 -8.33 8.13
C ASN A 474 23.27 -9.15 6.86
N SER A 475 22.99 -8.57 5.72
CA SER A 475 23.06 -9.29 4.45
C SER A 475 23.37 -8.36 3.27
N VAL A 476 23.98 -8.95 2.26
CA VAL A 476 24.17 -8.34 0.95
C VAL A 476 23.45 -9.22 -0.08
N GLY A 477 22.80 -8.59 -1.05
CA GLY A 477 22.10 -9.27 -2.13
C GLY A 477 22.42 -8.66 -3.49
N LEU A 478 22.32 -9.48 -4.51
CA LEU A 478 22.45 -9.09 -5.91
C LEU A 478 21.24 -9.57 -6.70
N SER A 479 20.89 -8.84 -7.74
CA SER A 479 19.90 -9.27 -8.71
C SER A 479 20.40 -9.04 -10.14
N LEU A 480 20.03 -9.95 -11.03
CA LEU A 480 20.14 -9.77 -12.48
C LEU A 480 18.76 -9.97 -13.09
N ARG A 481 18.28 -8.95 -13.80
CA ARG A 481 17.08 -9.07 -14.65
C ARG A 481 17.50 -8.98 -16.10
N VAL A 482 17.02 -9.93 -16.92
CA VAL A 482 17.15 -9.91 -18.37
C VAL A 482 15.75 -9.84 -18.96
N THR A 483 15.47 -8.86 -19.79
CA THR A 483 14.13 -8.65 -20.38
C THR A 483 14.19 -8.61 -21.90
N CYS A 484 13.29 -9.37 -22.53
CA CYS A 484 12.98 -9.33 -23.96
C CYS A 484 11.51 -8.90 -24.13
N GLY A 485 11.24 -7.99 -25.04
CA GLY A 485 9.86 -7.53 -25.28
C GLY A 485 9.85 -6.21 -26.05
N ASN A 486 8.67 -5.74 -26.43
CA ASN A 486 8.49 -4.41 -27.01
C ASN A 486 8.12 -3.35 -25.97
N ARG A 487 7.72 -3.78 -24.75
CA ARG A 487 7.48 -2.90 -23.61
C ARG A 487 8.79 -2.76 -22.81
N LEU A 488 9.35 -1.56 -22.86
CA LEU A 488 10.36 -1.16 -21.88
C LEU A 488 9.61 -0.72 -20.61
N GLN A 489 9.93 -1.35 -19.51
CA GLN A 489 9.36 -0.97 -18.20
C GLN A 489 9.96 0.34 -17.72
#